data_68141bbb7c32028239113688b330bcc3
#
_entry.id   68141bbb7c32028239113688b330bcc3
#
_cell.length_a   1.000
_cell.length_b   1.000
_cell.length_c   1.000
_cell.angle_alpha   90.00
_cell.angle_beta   90.00
_cell.angle_gamma   90.00
#
_symmetry.space_group_name_H-M   'P 1'
#
loop_
_entity.id
_entity.type
_entity.pdbx_description
1 polymer ?
#
loop_
_entity_poly.entity_id
_entity_poly.type
_entity_poly.pdbx_seq_one_letter_code
_entity_poly.pdbx_strand_id
1 'polypeptide(L)' 'IERGRGSKGDRVRADVLGRSLPFSISEVEEACPGVSRDMVRLVLRAMKSEGLIESTGKGRGAKWMKKG' A
#
# COMPACT_ATOMS: atom_id res chain seq x y z
N ILE A 1 0.94 10.12 -21.87
CA ILE A 1 0.93 9.96 -21.48
C ILE A 1 0.70 9.99 -20.11
N GLU A 2 0.12 10.33 -19.53
CA GLU A 2 -0.12 10.35 -18.39
C GLU A 2 -0.64 9.29 -17.76
N ARG A 3 -0.54 8.27 -18.12
CA ARG A 3 -1.11 7.28 -17.69
C ARG A 3 -0.78 7.13 -16.33
N GLY A 4 -0.52 6.97 -15.51
CA GLY A 4 -0.23 6.77 -14.21
C GLY A 4 -0.88 7.71 -13.26
N ARG A 5 -1.22 8.92 -13.75
CA ARG A 5 -1.80 9.75 -12.94
C ARG A 5 -3.14 9.37 -12.65
N GLY A 6 -3.68 9.28 -11.52
CA GLY A 6 -5.02 8.89 -11.20
C GLY A 6 -5.29 7.41 -11.32
N SER A 7 -4.31 6.61 -11.60
CA SER A 7 -4.54 5.18 -11.68
C SER A 7 -4.79 4.65 -10.28
N LYS A 8 -5.38 3.46 -10.19
CA LYS A 8 -5.66 2.85 -8.90
C LYS A 8 -4.39 2.59 -8.13
N GLY A 9 -3.35 2.18 -8.83
CA GLY A 9 -2.08 1.95 -8.18
C GLY A 9 -1.51 3.23 -7.58
N ASP A 10 -1.66 4.34 -8.28
CA ASP A 10 -1.16 5.61 -7.79
C ASP A 10 -1.91 6.03 -6.54
N ARG A 11 -3.23 5.74 -6.49
CA ARG A 11 -3.98 6.07 -5.32
C ARG A 11 -3.49 5.31 -4.11
N VAL A 12 -3.20 4.04 -4.28
CA VAL A 12 -2.72 3.22 -3.18
C VAL A 12 -1.36 3.72 -2.72
N ARG A 13 -0.48 4.04 -3.66
CA ARG A 13 0.85 4.53 -3.28
C ARG A 13 0.74 5.84 -2.50
N ALA A 14 -0.12 6.73 -2.94
CA ALA A 14 -0.27 8.01 -2.26
C ALA A 14 -0.80 7.81 -0.85
N ASP A 15 -1.76 6.91 -0.68
CA ASP A 15 -2.31 6.64 0.63
C ASP A 15 -1.25 6.06 1.56
N VAL A 16 -0.50 5.10 1.07
CA VAL A 16 0.52 4.44 1.87
C VAL A 16 1.61 5.42 2.28
N LEU A 17 2.06 6.23 1.35
CA LEU A 17 3.12 7.17 1.63
C LEU A 17 2.69 8.26 2.63
N GLY A 18 1.39 8.49 2.74
CA GLY A 18 0.90 9.46 3.69
C GLY A 18 0.69 8.90 5.08
N ARG A 19 0.85 7.60 5.26
CA ARG A 19 0.63 7.00 6.56
C ARG A 19 1.94 6.96 7.33
N SER A 20 1.88 7.29 8.61
CA SER A 20 3.08 7.24 9.42
C SER A 20 3.01 6.14 10.46
N LEU A 21 1.88 5.47 10.58
CA LEU A 21 1.72 4.38 11.54
C LEU A 21 1.54 3.06 10.80
N PRO A 22 1.84 1.96 11.43
CA PRO A 22 1.64 0.66 10.78
C PRO A 22 0.20 0.50 10.33
N PHE A 23 0.00 -0.15 9.23
CA PHE A 23 -1.32 -0.34 8.67
C PHE A 23 -1.48 -1.73 8.08
N SER A 24 -2.71 -2.16 7.88
CA SER A 24 -2.98 -3.45 7.28
C SER A 24 -3.54 -3.25 5.89
N ILE A 25 -3.62 -4.33 5.13
CA ILE A 25 -4.19 -4.26 3.78
C ILE A 25 -5.64 -3.78 3.87
N SER A 26 -6.38 -4.23 4.89
CA SER A 26 -7.76 -3.82 5.02
C SER A 26 -7.89 -2.31 5.18
N GLU A 27 -6.99 -1.71 5.91
CA GLU A 27 -7.04 -0.27 6.09
C GLU A 27 -6.82 0.46 4.78
N VAL A 28 -5.92 -0.04 3.97
CA VAL A 28 -5.66 0.58 2.68
C VAL A 28 -6.86 0.38 1.76
N GLU A 29 -7.47 -0.78 1.82
CA GLU A 29 -8.64 -1.04 1.00
C GLU A 29 -9.77 -0.08 1.34
N GLU A 30 -9.95 0.20 2.61
CA GLU A 30 -11.00 1.10 3.02
C GLU A 30 -10.72 2.52 2.58
N ALA A 31 -9.46 2.90 2.57
CA ALA A 31 -9.08 4.24 2.16
C ALA A 31 -9.15 4.42 0.66
N CYS A 32 -9.09 3.32 -0.08
CA CYS A 32 -9.10 3.38 -1.54
C CYS A 32 -10.25 2.53 -2.09
N PRO A 33 -11.48 2.97 -1.92
CA PRO A 33 -12.63 2.21 -2.41
C PRO A 33 -12.53 2.11 -3.92
N GLY A 34 -12.87 1.01 -4.46
CA GLY A 34 -12.78 0.80 -5.89
C GLY A 34 -11.48 0.17 -6.33
N VAL A 35 -10.55 0.00 -5.40
CA VAL A 35 -9.30 -0.69 -5.71
C VAL A 35 -9.42 -2.09 -5.14
N SER A 36 -9.12 -3.11 -5.93
CA SER A 36 -9.25 -4.48 -5.46
C SER A 36 -8.12 -4.82 -4.51
N ARG A 37 -8.37 -5.84 -3.70
CA ARG A 37 -7.35 -6.28 -2.75
C ARG A 37 -6.09 -6.74 -3.48
N ASP A 38 -6.26 -7.40 -4.62
CA ASP A 38 -5.11 -7.85 -5.39
C ASP A 38 -4.25 -6.67 -5.83
N MET A 39 -4.89 -5.60 -6.25
CA MET A 39 -4.15 -4.41 -6.67
C MET A 39 -3.40 -3.81 -5.48
N VAL A 40 -4.05 -3.75 -4.32
CA VAL A 40 -3.41 -3.24 -3.12
C VAL A 40 -2.17 -4.06 -2.81
N ARG A 41 -2.29 -5.38 -2.88
CA ARG A 41 -1.16 -6.24 -2.59
C ARG A 41 -0.03 -6.02 -3.57
N LEU A 42 -0.35 -5.90 -4.84
CA LEU A 42 0.68 -5.69 -5.85
C LEU A 42 1.44 -4.40 -5.60
N VAL A 43 0.71 -3.34 -5.27
CA VAL A 43 1.34 -2.06 -5.02
C VAL A 43 2.22 -2.14 -3.76
N LEU A 44 1.72 -2.78 -2.71
CA LEU A 44 2.50 -2.90 -1.49
C LEU A 44 3.78 -3.70 -1.72
N ARG A 45 3.69 -4.77 -2.50
CA ARG A 45 4.87 -5.55 -2.78
C ARG A 45 5.89 -4.76 -3.59
N ALA A 46 5.41 -3.98 -4.54
CA ALA A 46 6.29 -3.15 -5.35
C ALA A 46 6.98 -2.10 -4.48
N MET A 47 6.22 -1.48 -3.58
CA MET A 47 6.79 -0.46 -2.71
C MET A 47 7.81 -1.07 -1.75
N LYS A 48 7.53 -2.29 -1.29
CA LYS A 48 8.47 -2.97 -0.41
C LYS A 48 9.76 -3.25 -1.16
N SER A 49 9.64 -3.67 -2.40
CA SER A 49 10.80 -3.97 -3.22
C SER A 49 11.62 -2.70 -3.47
N GLU A 50 10.96 -1.56 -3.52
CA GLU A 50 11.64 -0.29 -3.74
C GLU A 50 12.26 0.24 -2.44
N GLY A 51 11.97 -0.39 -1.33
CA GLY A 51 12.52 0.06 -0.05
C GLY A 51 11.74 1.18 0.59
N LEU A 52 10.53 1.42 0.13
CA LEU A 52 9.72 2.49 0.68
C LEU A 52 8.94 2.06 1.92
N ILE A 53 8.59 0.80 2.00
CA ILE A 53 7.86 0.27 3.14
C ILE A 53 8.38 -1.11 3.47
N GLU A 54 7.99 -1.62 4.63
CA GLU A 54 8.39 -2.96 5.00
C GLU A 54 7.25 -3.61 5.75
N SER A 55 7.20 -4.91 5.76
CA SER A 55 6.15 -5.61 6.47
C SER A 55 6.64 -5.92 7.87
N THR A 56 5.72 -5.85 8.84
CA THR A 56 6.07 -6.17 10.20
C THR A 56 5.12 -7.25 10.67
N GLY A 57 5.55 -8.08 11.55
CA GLY A 57 4.72 -9.16 12.06
C GLY A 57 4.66 -10.32 11.09
N LYS A 58 4.02 -11.37 11.49
CA LYS A 58 3.86 -12.53 10.67
C LYS A 58 2.49 -13.06 10.73
N GLY A 59 2.09 -13.82 9.77
CA GLY A 59 0.80 -14.45 9.76
C GLY A 59 -0.32 -13.45 9.63
N ARG A 60 -1.45 -13.77 10.26
CA ARG A 60 -2.57 -12.94 10.09
C ARG A 60 -2.43 -11.60 10.71
N GLY A 61 -1.59 -11.34 11.60
CA GLY A 61 -1.45 -10.04 12.20
C GLY A 61 -0.46 -9.15 11.49
N ALA A 62 0.03 -9.59 10.33
CA ALA A 62 1.05 -8.82 9.64
C ALA A 62 0.57 -7.43 9.26
N LYS A 63 1.42 -6.47 9.41
CA LYS A 63 1.11 -5.11 9.02
C LYS A 63 2.27 -4.54 8.23
N TRP A 64 2.04 -3.40 7.62
CA TRP A 64 3.04 -2.75 6.82
C TRP A 64 3.32 -1.39 7.44
N MET A 65 4.52 -0.90 7.24
CA MET A 65 4.81 0.44 7.76
C MET A 65 5.83 1.09 6.86
N LYS A 66 5.85 2.40 6.88
CA LYS A 66 6.75 3.16 6.05
C LYS A 66 8.14 3.01 6.59
N LYS A 67 9.09 2.78 5.71
CA LYS A 67 10.44 2.58 6.11
C LYS A 67 11.20 3.89 6.18
N GLY A 68 12.04 4.01 7.10
CA GLY A 68 12.87 5.20 7.20
C GLY A 68 12.30 6.31 7.94
#